data_620491f104f854f229470731fe798c3d
#
_entry.id   620491f104f854f229470731fe798c3d
#
_cell.length_a   1.000
_cell.length_b   1.000
_cell.length_c   1.000
_cell.angle_alpha   90.00
_cell.angle_beta   90.00
_cell.angle_gamma   90.00
#
_symmetry.space_group_name_H-M   'P 1'
#
loop_
_entity.id
_entity.type
_entity.pdbx_description
1 polymer ?
#
loop_
_entity_poly.entity_id
_entity_poly.type
_entity_poly.pdbx_seq_one_letter_code
_entity_poly.pdbx_strand_id
1 'polypeptide(L)'
;MQSPALPNPVRFGAFEIDRAAGQLTRSGRRVHLAPQALRLLLLLIDKQGALVAREEIRAALWSDDTFVDVDSAVNACISQIRTVLGDKPTAPRFVETIPRRGYRFVAPLNVQPADTAIGPAPDQRRVEEVQSARGSPFWLRVGLAAGLMLVVASLVGLAMRSGPSPTVAPAYAKTRSLQAIQRLERGRSGLADASPTELQHRVRYFESALELEPDFAEAYAGIADAKLILASYRTETPQNAYTAAKAAATKALALNESLADAHATYAAAVLFYEWDWSSAREHLSRAAALGGTPRVHHWFARALTAAGRHRDALMHAEKAVQMDPTSPSALTYHGVAAFYAGHADKAEQLCRRALEMMPEFTPARICLDAVADPIRSAGPATPDVYLARAVSLTSQGEPVKALDWLQSAANAHTDALVFAAVHPGLAPLRQEVRFTSVLTRVGLPASAAHARR
;
A
#
# COMPACT_ATOMS: atom_id res chain seq x y z
N MET A 1 -37.62 -9.14 -23.65
CA MET A 1 -36.79 -8.77 -24.81
C MET A 1 -35.34 -8.79 -24.32
N GLN A 2 -34.54 -9.76 -24.75
CA GLN A 2 -33.09 -9.81 -24.47
C GLN A 2 -32.44 -8.74 -25.34
N SER A 3 -31.71 -7.81 -24.71
CA SER A 3 -30.88 -6.85 -25.43
C SER A 3 -29.84 -7.62 -26.28
N PRO A 4 -29.54 -7.18 -27.51
CA PRO A 4 -28.55 -7.82 -28.34
C PRO A 4 -27.18 -7.81 -27.62
N ALA A 5 -26.47 -8.94 -27.69
CA ALA A 5 -25.16 -9.08 -27.09
C ALA A 5 -24.21 -8.04 -27.67
N LEU A 6 -23.56 -7.26 -26.81
CA LEU A 6 -22.54 -6.29 -27.22
C LEU A 6 -21.35 -7.00 -27.87
N PRO A 7 -20.74 -6.42 -28.93
CA PRO A 7 -19.56 -7.00 -29.56
C PRO A 7 -18.36 -7.04 -28.58
N ASN A 8 -17.38 -7.86 -28.90
CA ASN A 8 -16.11 -7.88 -28.20
C ASN A 8 -14.97 -7.58 -29.20
N PRO A 9 -14.15 -6.55 -28.97
CA PRO A 9 -14.15 -5.62 -27.84
C PRO A 9 -15.20 -4.50 -27.94
N VAL A 10 -15.62 -3.97 -26.78
CA VAL A 10 -16.49 -2.78 -26.69
C VAL A 10 -15.65 -1.52 -26.62
N ARG A 11 -15.98 -0.52 -27.46
CA ARG A 11 -15.27 0.77 -27.49
C ARG A 11 -16.14 1.91 -27.01
N PHE A 12 -15.55 2.80 -26.18
CA PHE A 12 -16.21 4.02 -25.68
C PHE A 12 -15.19 5.12 -25.43
N GLY A 13 -15.38 6.26 -26.03
CA GLY A 13 -14.39 7.35 -26.00
C GLY A 13 -13.01 6.90 -26.48
N ALA A 14 -11.98 7.08 -25.65
CA ALA A 14 -10.61 6.63 -25.92
C ALA A 14 -10.31 5.23 -25.36
N PHE A 15 -11.33 4.55 -24.82
CA PHE A 15 -11.18 3.27 -24.15
C PHE A 15 -11.75 2.12 -24.99
N GLU A 16 -11.13 0.97 -24.80
CA GLU A 16 -11.56 -0.30 -25.37
C GLU A 16 -11.49 -1.38 -24.29
N ILE A 17 -12.57 -2.15 -24.12
CA ILE A 17 -12.65 -3.22 -23.15
C ILE A 17 -12.85 -4.55 -23.85
N ASP A 18 -11.89 -5.45 -23.66
CA ASP A 18 -12.03 -6.85 -24.04
C ASP A 18 -12.74 -7.60 -22.91
N ARG A 19 -13.97 -8.02 -23.17
CA ARG A 19 -14.83 -8.70 -22.20
C ARG A 19 -14.36 -10.12 -21.92
N ALA A 20 -13.80 -10.79 -22.92
CA ALA A 20 -13.32 -12.17 -22.78
C ALA A 20 -12.00 -12.22 -22.00
N ALA A 21 -11.08 -11.28 -22.28
CA ALA A 21 -9.82 -11.18 -21.61
C ALA A 21 -9.90 -10.39 -20.27
N GLY A 22 -11.01 -9.71 -19.98
CA GLY A 22 -11.16 -8.84 -18.82
C GLY A 22 -10.12 -7.71 -18.81
N GLN A 23 -9.85 -7.09 -19.97
CA GLN A 23 -8.81 -6.08 -20.12
C GLN A 23 -9.38 -4.75 -20.60
N LEU A 24 -8.99 -3.68 -19.90
CA LEU A 24 -9.27 -2.30 -20.30
C LEU A 24 -8.01 -1.70 -20.92
N THR A 25 -8.15 -1.07 -22.09
CA THR A 25 -7.07 -0.31 -22.75
C THR A 25 -7.52 1.11 -23.01
N ARG A 26 -6.57 2.05 -23.04
CA ARG A 26 -6.77 3.43 -23.45
C ARG A 26 -5.80 3.74 -24.58
N SER A 27 -6.32 4.05 -25.76
CA SER A 27 -5.49 4.30 -26.95
C SER A 27 -4.43 3.21 -27.17
N GLY A 28 -4.83 1.93 -27.04
CA GLY A 28 -3.97 0.76 -27.22
C GLY A 28 -3.04 0.43 -26.04
N ARG A 29 -2.99 1.25 -24.99
CA ARG A 29 -2.19 0.96 -23.78
C ARG A 29 -3.07 0.35 -22.70
N ARG A 30 -2.62 -0.76 -22.12
CA ARG A 30 -3.33 -1.43 -21.01
C ARG A 30 -3.44 -0.51 -19.79
N VAL A 31 -4.65 -0.42 -19.22
CA VAL A 31 -4.95 0.35 -18.01
C VAL A 31 -5.41 -0.61 -16.94
N HIS A 32 -4.81 -0.52 -15.77
CA HIS A 32 -5.15 -1.39 -14.64
C HIS A 32 -6.41 -0.88 -13.94
N LEU A 33 -7.40 -1.77 -13.79
CA LEU A 33 -8.59 -1.55 -13.00
C LEU A 33 -8.78 -2.78 -12.11
N ALA A 34 -9.08 -2.57 -10.82
CA ALA A 34 -9.28 -3.68 -9.90
C ALA A 34 -10.42 -4.60 -10.38
N PRO A 35 -10.34 -5.92 -10.13
CA PRO A 35 -11.29 -6.89 -10.68
C PRO A 35 -12.76 -6.58 -10.37
N GLN A 36 -13.10 -6.10 -9.16
CA GLN A 36 -14.47 -5.73 -8.81
C GLN A 36 -14.93 -4.46 -9.52
N ALA A 37 -14.07 -3.44 -9.63
CA ALA A 37 -14.37 -2.23 -10.37
C ALA A 37 -14.53 -2.52 -11.87
N LEU A 38 -13.74 -3.46 -12.42
CA LEU A 38 -13.88 -3.90 -13.79
C LEU A 38 -15.21 -4.63 -14.03
N ARG A 39 -15.62 -5.52 -13.12
CA ARG A 39 -16.94 -6.19 -13.18
C ARG A 39 -18.07 -5.20 -13.10
N LEU A 40 -17.96 -4.19 -12.22
CA LEU A 40 -18.95 -3.12 -12.13
C LEU A 40 -19.04 -2.31 -13.42
N LEU A 41 -17.88 -1.97 -14.01
CA LEU A 41 -17.84 -1.26 -15.30
C LEU A 41 -18.49 -2.09 -16.40
N LEU A 42 -18.23 -3.39 -16.47
CA LEU A 42 -18.86 -4.30 -17.44
C LEU A 42 -20.38 -4.39 -17.23
N LEU A 43 -20.83 -4.50 -15.98
CA LEU A 43 -22.25 -4.51 -15.64
C LEU A 43 -22.94 -3.22 -16.10
N LEU A 44 -22.34 -2.06 -15.84
CA LEU A 44 -22.86 -0.77 -16.26
C LEU A 44 -22.91 -0.61 -17.79
N ILE A 45 -21.91 -1.10 -18.50
CA ILE A 45 -21.84 -1.12 -19.95
C ILE A 45 -22.92 -2.06 -20.54
N ASP A 46 -23.13 -3.24 -19.96
CA ASP A 46 -24.12 -4.22 -20.41
C ASP A 46 -25.55 -3.69 -20.31
N LYS A 47 -25.80 -2.80 -19.37
CA LYS A 47 -27.11 -2.14 -19.20
C LYS A 47 -27.32 -0.97 -20.18
N GLN A 48 -26.36 -0.64 -21.01
CA GLN A 48 -26.48 0.31 -22.15
C GLN A 48 -27.23 1.60 -21.80
N GLY A 49 -26.84 2.28 -20.72
CA GLY A 49 -27.45 3.54 -20.30
C GLY A 49 -28.66 3.41 -19.39
N ALA A 50 -29.14 2.20 -19.11
CA ALA A 50 -30.17 1.99 -18.09
C ALA A 50 -29.60 2.21 -16.68
N LEU A 51 -30.46 2.60 -15.75
CA LEU A 51 -30.10 2.70 -14.34
C LEU A 51 -29.84 1.32 -13.77
N VAL A 52 -28.70 1.12 -13.14
CA VAL A 52 -28.36 -0.06 -12.35
C VAL A 52 -28.53 0.30 -10.87
N ALA A 53 -29.49 -0.33 -10.22
CA ALA A 53 -29.78 -0.09 -8.81
C ALA A 53 -28.66 -0.61 -7.90
N ARG A 54 -28.52 -0.04 -6.70
CA ARG A 54 -27.48 -0.48 -5.74
C ARG A 54 -27.65 -1.95 -5.35
N GLU A 55 -28.88 -2.40 -5.17
CA GLU A 55 -29.23 -3.79 -4.89
C GLU A 55 -28.85 -4.72 -6.04
N GLU A 56 -29.02 -4.28 -7.28
CA GLU A 56 -28.61 -5.04 -8.46
C GLU A 56 -27.11 -5.16 -8.58
N ILE A 57 -26.37 -4.06 -8.29
CA ILE A 57 -24.92 -4.07 -8.22
C ILE A 57 -24.46 -5.03 -7.11
N ARG A 58 -25.10 -4.96 -5.95
CA ARG A 58 -24.84 -5.87 -4.83
C ARG A 58 -24.97 -7.32 -5.24
N ALA A 59 -26.13 -7.71 -5.79
CA ALA A 59 -26.40 -9.09 -6.20
C ALA A 59 -25.45 -9.60 -7.29
N ALA A 60 -24.99 -8.71 -8.19
CA ALA A 60 -24.08 -9.07 -9.28
C ALA A 60 -22.60 -9.21 -8.86
N LEU A 61 -22.18 -8.47 -7.83
CA LEU A 61 -20.77 -8.38 -7.43
C LEU A 61 -20.45 -9.08 -6.11
N TRP A 62 -21.46 -9.29 -5.25
CA TRP A 62 -21.30 -9.94 -3.95
C TRP A 62 -22.41 -11.00 -3.74
N SER A 63 -22.05 -12.13 -3.15
CA SER A 63 -23.01 -13.17 -2.73
C SER A 63 -23.74 -12.76 -1.45
N ASP A 64 -24.94 -13.30 -1.21
CA ASP A 64 -25.81 -12.95 -0.08
C ASP A 64 -25.18 -13.18 1.31
N ASP A 65 -24.14 -14.02 1.41
CA ASP A 65 -23.37 -14.28 2.65
C ASP A 65 -22.28 -13.23 2.93
N THR A 66 -22.26 -12.10 2.21
CA THR A 66 -21.17 -11.13 2.30
C THR A 66 -21.52 -10.05 3.34
N PHE A 67 -20.97 -10.14 4.53
CA PHE A 67 -20.96 -9.08 5.56
C PHE A 67 -19.94 -7.97 5.18
N VAL A 68 -20.22 -7.23 4.13
CA VAL A 68 -19.47 -6.03 3.75
C VAL A 68 -20.46 -4.88 3.74
N ASP A 69 -20.03 -3.71 4.21
CA ASP A 69 -20.74 -2.47 3.86
C ASP A 69 -20.67 -2.29 2.34
N VAL A 70 -21.69 -2.86 1.69
CA VAL A 70 -21.77 -2.93 0.22
C VAL A 70 -21.83 -1.53 -0.38
N ASP A 71 -22.42 -0.57 0.33
CA ASP A 71 -22.53 0.81 -0.13
C ASP A 71 -21.14 1.47 -0.21
N SER A 72 -20.30 1.29 0.80
CA SER A 72 -18.91 1.76 0.77
C SER A 72 -18.10 1.06 -0.31
N ALA A 73 -18.27 -0.26 -0.50
CA ALA A 73 -17.56 -1.02 -1.53
C ALA A 73 -17.97 -0.58 -2.95
N VAL A 74 -19.26 -0.35 -3.21
CA VAL A 74 -19.77 0.18 -4.49
C VAL A 74 -19.20 1.57 -4.75
N ASN A 75 -19.21 2.46 -3.75
CA ASN A 75 -18.65 3.80 -3.87
C ASN A 75 -17.16 3.78 -4.19
N ALA A 76 -16.39 2.88 -3.56
CA ALA A 76 -14.96 2.69 -3.84
C ALA A 76 -14.72 2.21 -5.28
N CYS A 77 -15.48 1.24 -5.78
CA CYS A 77 -15.41 0.78 -7.16
C CYS A 77 -15.73 1.90 -8.15
N ILE A 78 -16.78 2.69 -7.91
CA ILE A 78 -17.15 3.83 -8.76
C ILE A 78 -16.07 4.92 -8.75
N SER A 79 -15.49 5.22 -7.59
CA SER A 79 -14.37 6.16 -7.47
C SER A 79 -13.17 5.71 -8.30
N GLN A 80 -12.82 4.44 -8.24
CA GLN A 80 -11.72 3.86 -9.00
C GLN A 80 -11.99 3.88 -10.51
N ILE A 81 -13.21 3.53 -10.95
CA ILE A 81 -13.62 3.62 -12.36
C ILE A 81 -13.48 5.06 -12.85
N ARG A 82 -13.97 6.05 -12.10
CA ARG A 82 -13.86 7.47 -12.46
C ARG A 82 -12.43 7.95 -12.56
N THR A 83 -11.58 7.57 -11.61
CA THR A 83 -10.15 7.92 -11.62
C THR A 83 -9.48 7.40 -12.88
N VAL A 84 -9.72 6.14 -13.25
CA VAL A 84 -9.14 5.49 -14.43
C VAL A 84 -9.68 6.09 -15.73
N LEU A 85 -10.97 6.37 -15.80
CA LEU A 85 -11.60 6.98 -16.98
C LEU A 85 -11.37 8.50 -17.10
N GLY A 86 -10.84 9.15 -16.07
CA GLY A 86 -10.74 10.60 -15.99
C GLY A 86 -12.09 11.28 -15.90
N ASP A 87 -13.06 10.67 -15.21
CA ASP A 87 -14.43 11.13 -15.05
C ASP A 87 -14.60 11.96 -13.77
N LYS A 88 -15.51 12.92 -13.77
CA LYS A 88 -15.80 13.78 -12.61
C LYS A 88 -17.24 13.59 -12.15
N PRO A 89 -17.51 13.45 -10.84
CA PRO A 89 -18.87 13.29 -10.31
C PRO A 89 -19.82 14.44 -10.66
N THR A 90 -19.28 15.66 -10.75
CA THR A 90 -20.04 16.90 -11.04
C THR A 90 -20.30 17.13 -12.53
N ALA A 91 -19.56 16.45 -13.41
CA ALA A 91 -19.72 16.54 -14.86
C ALA A 91 -19.42 15.16 -15.48
N PRO A 92 -20.31 14.17 -15.28
CA PRO A 92 -20.04 12.79 -15.68
C PRO A 92 -20.04 12.62 -17.20
N ARG A 93 -18.96 12.04 -17.69
CA ARG A 93 -18.79 11.68 -19.13
C ARG A 93 -18.99 10.20 -19.37
N PHE A 94 -18.79 9.36 -18.36
CA PHE A 94 -18.87 7.91 -18.46
C PHE A 94 -19.83 7.31 -17.43
N VAL A 95 -19.72 7.68 -16.15
CA VAL A 95 -20.54 7.11 -15.08
C VAL A 95 -21.26 8.21 -14.31
N GLU A 96 -22.56 8.25 -14.48
CA GLU A 96 -23.45 9.16 -13.77
C GLU A 96 -23.96 8.52 -12.46
N THR A 97 -23.97 9.31 -11.37
CA THR A 97 -24.62 8.92 -10.11
C THR A 97 -26.05 9.44 -10.09
N ILE A 98 -27.00 8.55 -9.89
CA ILE A 98 -28.40 8.92 -9.62
C ILE A 98 -28.61 8.84 -8.10
N PRO A 99 -28.73 9.98 -7.39
CA PRO A 99 -28.78 10.01 -5.93
C PRO A 99 -29.82 9.05 -5.37
N ARG A 100 -29.44 8.27 -4.36
CA ARG A 100 -30.28 7.27 -3.68
C ARG A 100 -30.79 6.11 -4.53
N ARG A 101 -30.49 6.05 -5.83
CA ARG A 101 -31.02 5.02 -6.74
C ARG A 101 -29.95 4.11 -7.32
N GLY A 102 -28.77 4.63 -7.69
CA GLY A 102 -27.73 3.81 -8.28
C GLY A 102 -26.83 4.57 -9.27
N TYR A 103 -26.38 3.87 -10.31
CA TYR A 103 -25.44 4.39 -11.29
C TYR A 103 -25.88 4.05 -12.71
N ARG A 104 -25.40 4.84 -13.69
CA ARG A 104 -25.71 4.67 -15.10
C ARG A 104 -24.49 4.93 -15.94
N PHE A 105 -24.25 4.13 -16.98
CA PHE A 105 -23.23 4.40 -17.98
C PHE A 105 -23.81 5.35 -19.04
N VAL A 106 -23.18 6.51 -19.26
CA VAL A 106 -23.73 7.57 -20.13
C VAL A 106 -22.92 7.80 -21.41
N ALA A 107 -21.74 7.18 -21.54
CA ALA A 107 -20.95 7.35 -22.74
C ALA A 107 -21.52 6.54 -23.91
N PRO A 108 -21.49 7.08 -25.16
CA PRO A 108 -21.88 6.33 -26.34
C PRO A 108 -20.97 5.14 -26.57
N LEU A 109 -21.56 3.97 -26.80
CA LEU A 109 -20.84 2.75 -27.18
C LEU A 109 -20.72 2.67 -28.69
N ASN A 110 -19.50 2.61 -29.21
CA ASN A 110 -19.24 2.37 -30.63
C ASN A 110 -19.35 0.87 -30.90
N VAL A 111 -20.52 0.45 -31.35
CA VAL A 111 -20.82 -0.92 -31.76
C VAL A 111 -20.55 -0.99 -33.27
N GLN A 112 -19.34 -1.35 -33.68
CA GLN A 112 -19.10 -1.75 -35.07
C GLN A 112 -19.40 -3.25 -35.18
N PRO A 113 -20.26 -3.66 -36.12
CA PRO A 113 -20.43 -5.09 -36.44
C PRO A 113 -19.10 -5.63 -36.96
N ALA A 114 -18.73 -6.81 -36.53
CA ALA A 114 -17.66 -7.56 -37.16
C ALA A 114 -18.18 -8.02 -38.51
N ASP A 115 -17.73 -7.37 -39.61
CA ASP A 115 -17.75 -8.01 -40.91
C ASP A 115 -16.68 -7.47 -41.86
N THR A 116 -15.97 -8.44 -42.43
CA THR A 116 -15.33 -8.58 -43.72
C THR A 116 -14.10 -7.74 -44.04
N ALA A 117 -13.00 -8.46 -44.04
CA ALA A 117 -11.84 -8.17 -44.88
C ALA A 117 -12.26 -8.13 -46.37
N ILE A 118 -11.84 -7.10 -47.09
CA ILE A 118 -11.38 -7.12 -48.52
C ILE A 118 -10.85 -5.71 -48.81
N GLY A 119 -9.55 -5.59 -49.16
CA GLY A 119 -9.00 -4.39 -49.78
C GLY A 119 -9.48 -4.26 -51.22
N PRO A 120 -9.15 -3.24 -52.00
CA PRO A 120 -7.79 -2.77 -52.26
C PRO A 120 -7.63 -1.23 -52.34
N ALA A 121 -6.40 -0.80 -52.43
CA ALA A 121 -5.95 0.52 -52.89
C ALA A 121 -6.19 0.67 -54.41
N PRO A 122 -5.85 1.76 -55.11
CA PRO A 122 -5.43 3.11 -54.73
C PRO A 122 -6.20 4.22 -55.49
N ASP A 123 -6.06 5.48 -55.22
CA ASP A 123 -5.84 6.45 -56.28
C ASP A 123 -5.22 7.78 -55.85
N GLN A 124 -4.51 8.31 -56.75
CA GLN A 124 -3.57 9.41 -56.78
C GLN A 124 -4.26 10.78 -56.90
N ARG A 125 -3.46 11.79 -56.60
CA ARG A 125 -3.43 13.18 -57.09
C ARG A 125 -3.91 14.26 -56.14
N ARG A 126 -2.98 15.08 -55.66
CA ARG A 126 -2.68 16.34 -56.30
C ARG A 126 -1.37 16.95 -55.82
N VAL A 127 -0.57 17.30 -56.82
CA VAL A 127 0.66 18.08 -56.79
C VAL A 127 0.30 19.56 -56.59
N GLU A 128 1.05 20.26 -55.76
CA GLU A 128 1.42 21.64 -56.03
C GLU A 128 2.81 21.97 -55.44
N GLU A 129 3.63 22.40 -56.37
CA GLU A 129 4.98 22.94 -56.23
C GLU A 129 5.04 24.21 -55.41
N VAL A 130 6.11 24.40 -54.66
CA VAL A 130 6.86 25.66 -54.66
C VAL A 130 8.34 25.38 -54.42
N GLN A 131 9.12 26.00 -55.28
CA GLN A 131 10.55 25.89 -55.53
C GLN A 131 11.45 26.46 -54.43
N SER A 132 12.67 25.88 -54.41
CA SER A 132 13.97 26.54 -54.44
C SER A 132 14.56 27.13 -53.16
N ALA A 133 15.68 26.54 -52.73
CA ALA A 133 17.01 27.19 -52.73
C ALA A 133 18.14 26.27 -52.18
N ARG A 134 19.11 26.02 -53.02
CA ARG A 134 20.59 25.92 -52.89
C ARG A 134 21.20 25.24 -51.63
N GLY A 135 21.72 24.01 -51.67
CA GLY A 135 23.17 23.86 -52.00
C GLY A 135 24.07 23.75 -50.76
N SER A 136 24.42 22.50 -50.35
CA SER A 136 25.70 22.20 -49.70
C SER A 136 25.96 20.66 -49.74
N PRO A 137 27.20 20.21 -49.70
CA PRO A 137 27.67 19.05 -50.43
C PRO A 137 27.32 17.71 -49.78
N PHE A 138 26.73 16.88 -50.61
CA PHE A 138 26.28 15.51 -50.38
C PHE A 138 27.34 14.55 -49.77
N TRP A 139 28.63 14.80 -50.01
CA TRP A 139 29.71 13.88 -49.65
C TRP A 139 30.06 13.86 -48.15
N LEU A 140 29.77 14.93 -47.38
CA LEU A 140 30.03 14.94 -45.91
C LEU A 140 28.99 14.14 -45.10
N ARG A 141 27.80 13.92 -45.68
CA ARG A 141 26.71 13.17 -45.00
C ARG A 141 26.83 11.66 -45.22
N VAL A 142 27.50 11.20 -46.26
CA VAL A 142 27.71 9.78 -46.53
C VAL A 142 28.77 9.19 -45.59
N GLY A 143 29.83 9.95 -45.24
CA GLY A 143 30.86 9.50 -44.33
C GLY A 143 30.39 9.29 -42.88
N LEU A 144 29.48 10.16 -42.40
CA LEU A 144 28.89 10.05 -41.06
C LEU A 144 27.89 8.89 -40.94
N ALA A 145 27.12 8.59 -41.96
CA ALA A 145 26.18 7.48 -41.96
C ALA A 145 26.90 6.13 -42.00
N ALA A 146 28.02 6.01 -42.77
CA ALA A 146 28.82 4.79 -42.78
C ALA A 146 29.54 4.51 -41.46
N GLY A 147 30.03 5.56 -40.78
CA GLY A 147 30.64 5.43 -39.43
C GLY A 147 29.63 4.98 -38.37
N LEU A 148 28.41 5.52 -38.38
CA LEU A 148 27.36 5.15 -37.44
C LEU A 148 26.87 3.71 -37.65
N MET A 149 26.78 3.25 -38.89
CA MET A 149 26.39 1.86 -39.24
C MET A 149 27.47 0.86 -38.78
N LEU A 150 28.76 1.19 -38.87
CA LEU A 150 29.84 0.34 -38.36
C LEU A 150 29.86 0.24 -36.84
N VAL A 151 29.56 1.33 -36.15
CA VAL A 151 29.44 1.33 -34.67
C VAL A 151 28.21 0.53 -34.23
N VAL A 152 27.08 0.67 -34.89
CA VAL A 152 25.87 -0.11 -34.62
C VAL A 152 26.09 -1.59 -34.90
N ALA A 153 26.75 -1.92 -36.02
CA ALA A 153 27.07 -3.31 -36.35
C ALA A 153 28.07 -3.94 -35.39
N SER A 154 29.04 -3.15 -34.85
CA SER A 154 29.98 -3.60 -33.83
C SER A 154 29.29 -3.82 -32.48
N LEU A 155 28.34 -2.96 -32.08
CA LEU A 155 27.53 -3.10 -30.86
C LEU A 155 26.57 -4.28 -30.95
N VAL A 156 25.94 -4.50 -32.11
CA VAL A 156 25.08 -5.67 -32.35
C VAL A 156 25.92 -6.96 -32.38
N GLY A 157 27.11 -6.94 -32.98
CA GLY A 157 28.03 -8.08 -32.96
C GLY A 157 28.58 -8.42 -31.59
N LEU A 158 28.77 -7.41 -30.71
CA LEU A 158 29.17 -7.62 -29.32
C LEU A 158 27.98 -8.13 -28.48
N ALA A 159 26.78 -7.67 -28.74
CA ALA A 159 25.56 -8.16 -28.09
C ALA A 159 25.19 -9.59 -28.51
N MET A 160 25.57 -10.00 -29.73
CA MET A 160 25.37 -11.39 -30.18
C MET A 160 26.47 -12.36 -29.74
N ARG A 161 27.60 -11.86 -29.21
CA ARG A 161 28.68 -12.68 -28.60
C ARG A 161 28.46 -12.96 -27.12
N SER A 162 27.63 -12.20 -26.42
CA SER A 162 27.06 -12.61 -25.16
C SER A 162 25.99 -13.65 -25.49
N GLY A 163 26.37 -14.92 -25.40
CA GLY A 163 25.42 -16.04 -25.50
C GLY A 163 24.22 -15.77 -24.56
N PRO A 164 23.03 -16.26 -24.89
CA PRO A 164 21.89 -16.07 -24.01
C PRO A 164 22.29 -16.61 -22.64
N SER A 165 22.34 -15.73 -21.64
CA SER A 165 22.25 -16.15 -20.26
C SER A 165 21.09 -17.14 -20.20
N PRO A 166 21.21 -18.27 -19.48
CA PRO A 166 20.11 -19.19 -19.37
C PRO A 166 18.89 -18.35 -18.94
N THR A 167 18.00 -18.10 -19.87
CA THR A 167 16.66 -17.61 -19.58
C THR A 167 16.11 -18.64 -18.61
N VAL A 168 16.16 -18.33 -17.33
CA VAL A 168 15.24 -18.93 -16.37
C VAL A 168 13.88 -18.62 -16.99
N ALA A 169 13.31 -19.66 -17.62
CA ALA A 169 11.96 -19.57 -18.15
C ALA A 169 11.13 -18.94 -17.04
N PRO A 170 10.34 -17.88 -17.31
CA PRO A 170 9.47 -17.35 -16.29
C PRO A 170 8.68 -18.55 -15.78
N ALA A 171 8.89 -18.91 -14.53
CA ALA A 171 8.08 -19.93 -13.89
C ALA A 171 6.65 -19.49 -14.20
N TYR A 172 5.93 -20.26 -15.01
CA TYR A 172 4.56 -19.97 -15.39
C TYR A 172 3.85 -19.59 -14.11
N ALA A 173 3.44 -18.34 -13.99
CA ALA A 173 2.73 -17.86 -12.82
C ALA A 173 1.52 -18.79 -12.70
N LYS A 174 1.56 -19.70 -11.74
CA LYS A 174 0.50 -20.69 -11.50
C LYS A 174 -0.80 -19.88 -11.40
N THR A 175 -1.76 -20.16 -12.28
CA THR A 175 -3.06 -19.49 -12.22
C THR A 175 -3.71 -19.89 -10.91
N ARG A 176 -3.79 -18.95 -9.97
CA ARG A 176 -4.41 -19.15 -8.67
C ARG A 176 -5.89 -19.46 -8.82
N SER A 177 -6.42 -20.35 -7.98
CA SER A 177 -7.84 -20.61 -7.96
C SER A 177 -8.64 -19.35 -7.59
N LEU A 178 -9.77 -19.13 -8.22
CA LEU A 178 -10.63 -17.98 -7.92
C LEU A 178 -11.05 -17.97 -6.43
N GLN A 179 -11.27 -19.15 -5.85
CA GLN A 179 -11.61 -19.29 -4.45
C GLN A 179 -10.48 -18.82 -3.52
N ALA A 180 -9.24 -19.21 -3.79
CA ALA A 180 -8.08 -18.76 -3.00
C ALA A 180 -7.91 -17.24 -3.07
N ILE A 181 -8.08 -16.66 -4.27
CA ILE A 181 -8.05 -15.20 -4.46
C ILE A 181 -9.17 -14.51 -3.66
N GLN A 182 -10.39 -15.03 -3.71
CA GLN A 182 -11.50 -14.46 -2.93
C GLN A 182 -11.26 -14.51 -1.42
N ARG A 183 -10.65 -15.61 -0.91
CA ARG A 183 -10.27 -15.71 0.50
C ARG A 183 -9.20 -14.69 0.87
N LEU A 184 -8.18 -14.53 0.03
CA LEU A 184 -7.15 -13.51 0.21
C LEU A 184 -7.75 -12.10 0.31
N GLU A 185 -8.61 -11.72 -0.64
CA GLU A 185 -9.23 -10.39 -0.66
C GLU A 185 -10.14 -10.14 0.56
N ARG A 186 -10.87 -11.15 1.02
CA ARG A 186 -11.62 -11.07 2.29
C ARG A 186 -10.70 -10.83 3.48
N GLY A 187 -9.55 -11.48 3.52
CA GLY A 187 -8.55 -11.25 4.56
C GLY A 187 -7.96 -9.83 4.52
N ARG A 188 -7.73 -9.29 3.34
CA ARG A 188 -7.12 -7.96 3.13
C ARG A 188 -8.04 -6.78 3.41
N SER A 189 -9.34 -6.94 3.12
CA SER A 189 -10.32 -5.85 3.22
C SER A 189 -10.35 -5.24 4.62
N GLY A 190 -9.95 -3.96 4.79
CA GLY A 190 -9.94 -3.26 6.06
C GLY A 190 -8.99 -3.84 7.13
N LEU A 191 -7.96 -4.57 6.74
CA LEU A 191 -7.03 -5.23 7.67
C LEU A 191 -6.35 -4.24 8.63
N ALA A 192 -6.00 -3.06 8.16
CA ALA A 192 -5.29 -2.04 8.93
C ALA A 192 -6.11 -1.48 10.11
N ASP A 193 -7.41 -1.42 9.93
CA ASP A 193 -8.35 -0.74 10.82
C ASP A 193 -9.21 -1.73 11.62
N ALA A 194 -8.96 -3.04 11.46
CA ALA A 194 -9.74 -4.10 12.06
C ALA A 194 -9.52 -4.20 13.58
N SER A 195 -10.59 -4.49 14.31
CA SER A 195 -10.55 -4.85 15.74
C SER A 195 -9.80 -6.19 15.95
N PRO A 196 -9.36 -6.51 17.18
CA PRO A 196 -8.67 -7.78 17.45
C PRO A 196 -9.47 -9.01 17.03
N THR A 197 -10.79 -9.02 17.24
CA THR A 197 -11.66 -10.12 16.83
C THR A 197 -11.73 -10.24 15.32
N GLU A 198 -11.89 -9.14 14.62
CA GLU A 198 -11.88 -9.12 13.15
C GLU A 198 -10.52 -9.57 12.58
N LEU A 199 -9.41 -9.15 13.19
CA LEU A 199 -8.08 -9.59 12.79
C LEU A 199 -7.92 -11.10 12.87
N GLN A 200 -8.45 -11.75 13.92
CA GLN A 200 -8.47 -13.21 14.03
C GLN A 200 -9.30 -13.86 12.91
N HIS A 201 -10.44 -13.27 12.54
CA HIS A 201 -11.23 -13.73 11.40
C HIS A 201 -10.48 -13.57 10.08
N ARG A 202 -9.74 -12.47 9.90
CA ARG A 202 -8.93 -12.24 8.70
C ARG A 202 -7.79 -13.23 8.57
N VAL A 203 -7.13 -13.58 9.69
CA VAL A 203 -6.14 -14.66 9.72
C VAL A 203 -6.75 -15.97 9.21
N ARG A 204 -7.96 -16.34 9.65
CA ARG A 204 -8.65 -17.55 9.16
C ARG A 204 -8.96 -17.50 7.65
N TYR A 205 -9.27 -16.32 7.09
CA TYR A 205 -9.42 -16.19 5.64
C TYR A 205 -8.10 -16.43 4.90
N PHE A 206 -6.98 -15.91 5.39
CA PHE A 206 -5.67 -16.18 4.81
C PHE A 206 -5.30 -17.68 4.95
N GLU A 207 -5.51 -18.28 6.11
CA GLU A 207 -5.28 -19.73 6.33
C GLU A 207 -6.13 -20.57 5.37
N SER A 208 -7.41 -20.22 5.19
CA SER A 208 -8.28 -20.94 4.25
C SER A 208 -7.90 -20.70 2.77
N ALA A 209 -7.20 -19.62 2.45
CA ALA A 209 -6.58 -19.43 1.14
C ALA A 209 -5.37 -20.38 0.97
N LEU A 210 -4.59 -20.60 2.04
CA LEU A 210 -3.43 -21.49 2.04
C LEU A 210 -3.83 -22.97 2.04
N GLU A 211 -5.00 -23.35 2.57
CA GLU A 211 -5.56 -24.69 2.41
C GLU A 211 -5.82 -25.03 0.93
N LEU A 212 -6.23 -24.03 0.15
CA LEU A 212 -6.46 -24.17 -1.29
C LEU A 212 -5.16 -24.07 -2.10
N GLU A 213 -4.27 -23.18 -1.71
CA GLU A 213 -3.03 -22.85 -2.41
C GLU A 213 -1.89 -22.67 -1.39
N PRO A 214 -1.20 -23.76 -0.96
CA PRO A 214 -0.16 -23.72 0.07
C PRO A 214 1.06 -22.84 -0.27
N ASP A 215 1.25 -22.49 -1.53
CA ASP A 215 2.30 -21.60 -2.05
C ASP A 215 1.83 -20.17 -2.29
N PHE A 216 0.72 -19.74 -1.66
CA PHE A 216 0.17 -18.40 -1.85
C PHE A 216 0.92 -17.37 -0.98
N ALA A 217 1.99 -16.81 -1.52
CA ALA A 217 2.89 -15.89 -0.82
C ALA A 217 2.16 -14.70 -0.19
N GLU A 218 1.17 -14.13 -0.90
CA GLU A 218 0.39 -12.99 -0.46
C GLU A 218 -0.50 -13.31 0.76
N ALA A 219 -0.93 -14.55 0.91
CA ALA A 219 -1.70 -14.97 2.09
C ALA A 219 -0.79 -15.06 3.33
N TYR A 220 0.44 -15.56 3.19
CA TYR A 220 1.44 -15.51 4.26
C TYR A 220 1.78 -14.07 4.66
N ALA A 221 1.93 -13.15 3.68
CA ALA A 221 2.15 -11.74 3.97
C ALA A 221 0.97 -11.12 4.74
N GLY A 222 -0.26 -11.50 4.39
CA GLY A 222 -1.46 -11.08 5.12
C GLY A 222 -1.52 -11.59 6.56
N ILE A 223 -1.14 -12.84 6.80
CA ILE A 223 -1.02 -13.40 8.17
C ILE A 223 0.04 -12.64 8.96
N ALA A 224 1.19 -12.39 8.37
CA ALA A 224 2.28 -11.67 9.01
C ALA A 224 1.83 -10.28 9.46
N ASP A 225 1.15 -9.54 8.59
CA ASP A 225 0.65 -8.19 8.88
C ASP A 225 -0.44 -8.22 9.98
N ALA A 226 -1.40 -9.14 9.89
CA ALA A 226 -2.41 -9.31 10.92
C ALA A 226 -1.80 -9.61 12.31
N LYS A 227 -0.77 -10.44 12.37
CA LYS A 227 -0.05 -10.75 13.62
C LYS A 227 0.67 -9.54 14.20
N LEU A 228 1.29 -8.69 13.38
CA LEU A 228 1.89 -7.42 13.85
C LEU A 228 0.84 -6.44 14.37
N ILE A 229 -0.32 -6.35 13.73
CA ILE A 229 -1.39 -5.48 14.22
C ILE A 229 -1.94 -6.03 15.54
N LEU A 230 -2.15 -7.35 15.68
CA LEU A 230 -2.55 -7.98 16.95
C LEU A 230 -1.54 -7.74 18.09
N ALA A 231 -0.23 -7.69 17.76
CA ALA A 231 0.79 -7.34 18.75
C ALA A 231 0.54 -5.95 19.37
N SER A 232 0.09 -4.98 18.58
CA SER A 232 -0.21 -3.64 19.09
C SER A 232 -1.41 -3.59 20.04
N TYR A 233 -2.33 -4.53 19.92
CA TYR A 233 -3.48 -4.68 20.82
C TYR A 233 -3.18 -5.51 22.10
N ARG A 234 -1.96 -6.07 22.20
CA ARG A 234 -1.56 -6.91 23.36
C ARG A 234 -2.48 -8.11 23.62
N THR A 235 -3.08 -8.67 22.59
CA THR A 235 -3.92 -9.89 22.68
C THR A 235 -3.09 -11.16 22.89
N GLU A 236 -1.80 -11.10 22.54
CA GLU A 236 -0.80 -12.15 22.73
C GLU A 236 0.46 -11.53 23.37
N THR A 237 1.37 -12.36 23.85
CA THR A 237 2.69 -11.85 24.27
C THR A 237 3.45 -11.28 23.08
N PRO A 238 4.24 -10.22 23.24
CA PRO A 238 5.05 -9.68 22.16
C PRO A 238 5.90 -10.75 21.47
N GLN A 239 6.53 -11.62 22.25
CA GLN A 239 7.33 -12.73 21.74
C GLN A 239 6.56 -13.58 20.74
N ASN A 240 5.37 -14.05 21.09
CA ASN A 240 4.57 -14.92 20.22
C ASN A 240 4.12 -14.19 18.94
N ALA A 241 3.60 -12.98 19.11
CA ALA A 241 3.07 -12.20 17.99
C ALA A 241 4.16 -11.82 16.97
N TYR A 242 5.29 -11.28 17.44
CA TYR A 242 6.38 -10.88 16.54
C TYR A 242 7.12 -12.06 15.92
N THR A 243 7.32 -13.17 16.67
CA THR A 243 7.92 -14.40 16.11
C THR A 243 7.03 -15.00 15.03
N ALA A 244 5.71 -15.08 15.26
CA ALA A 244 4.76 -15.57 14.27
C ALA A 244 4.70 -14.67 13.02
N ALA A 245 4.72 -13.35 13.21
CA ALA A 245 4.75 -12.39 12.11
C ALA A 245 6.02 -12.55 11.27
N LYS A 246 7.20 -12.64 11.91
CA LYS A 246 8.48 -12.87 11.23
C LYS A 246 8.47 -14.18 10.44
N ALA A 247 8.01 -15.28 11.04
CA ALA A 247 7.96 -16.58 10.39
C ALA A 247 7.07 -16.54 9.14
N ALA A 248 5.88 -15.96 9.24
CA ALA A 248 4.97 -15.80 8.10
C ALA A 248 5.55 -14.89 7.01
N ALA A 249 6.16 -13.75 7.36
CA ALA A 249 6.83 -12.87 6.42
C ALA A 249 8.01 -13.56 5.71
N THR A 250 8.82 -14.34 6.44
CA THR A 250 9.91 -15.13 5.88
C THR A 250 9.39 -16.14 4.87
N LYS A 251 8.27 -16.82 5.18
CA LYS A 251 7.66 -17.78 4.25
C LYS A 251 7.12 -17.08 3.01
N ALA A 252 6.49 -15.91 3.16
CA ALA A 252 6.03 -15.10 2.04
C ALA A 252 7.19 -14.71 1.10
N LEU A 253 8.30 -14.23 1.66
CA LEU A 253 9.49 -13.83 0.91
C LEU A 253 10.21 -14.99 0.24
N ALA A 254 10.23 -16.16 0.87
CA ALA A 254 10.78 -17.37 0.27
C ALA A 254 9.97 -17.83 -0.97
N LEU A 255 8.67 -17.55 -1.01
CA LEU A 255 7.78 -17.86 -2.13
C LEU A 255 7.76 -16.74 -3.19
N ASN A 256 7.88 -15.49 -2.77
CA ASN A 256 7.90 -14.31 -3.65
C ASN A 256 8.68 -13.16 -2.98
N GLU A 257 9.93 -12.99 -3.35
CA GLU A 257 10.81 -11.92 -2.85
C GLU A 257 10.43 -10.51 -3.32
N SER A 258 9.48 -10.38 -4.24
CA SER A 258 9.01 -9.09 -4.75
C SER A 258 7.81 -8.52 -3.99
N LEU A 259 7.44 -9.10 -2.85
CA LEU A 259 6.34 -8.61 -2.03
C LEU A 259 6.79 -7.49 -1.09
N ALA A 260 6.49 -6.23 -1.47
CA ALA A 260 6.84 -5.04 -0.69
C ALA A 260 6.30 -5.10 0.74
N ASP A 261 5.04 -5.52 0.92
CA ASP A 261 4.41 -5.63 2.23
C ASP A 261 5.07 -6.69 3.12
N ALA A 262 5.50 -7.83 2.55
CA ALA A 262 6.22 -8.87 3.29
C ALA A 262 7.58 -8.37 3.79
N HIS A 263 8.32 -7.63 2.97
CA HIS A 263 9.55 -6.97 3.41
C HIS A 263 9.29 -5.98 4.54
N ALA A 264 8.27 -5.13 4.42
CA ALA A 264 7.94 -4.13 5.44
C ALA A 264 7.52 -4.79 6.77
N THR A 265 6.74 -5.87 6.70
CA THR A 265 6.28 -6.62 7.88
C THR A 265 7.44 -7.37 8.54
N TYR A 266 8.33 -7.98 7.76
CA TYR A 266 9.56 -8.59 8.28
C TYR A 266 10.41 -7.56 9.02
N ALA A 267 10.64 -6.41 8.38
CA ALA A 267 11.40 -5.31 8.97
C ALA A 267 10.81 -4.83 10.29
N ALA A 268 9.49 -4.70 10.36
CA ALA A 268 8.82 -4.31 11.59
C ALA A 268 9.00 -5.37 12.69
N ALA A 269 8.89 -6.65 12.37
CA ALA A 269 9.05 -7.72 13.35
C ALA A 269 10.47 -7.74 13.95
N VAL A 270 11.50 -7.65 13.13
CA VAL A 270 12.89 -7.65 13.63
C VAL A 270 13.27 -6.36 14.34
N LEU A 271 12.72 -5.20 13.91
CA LEU A 271 13.00 -3.92 14.57
C LEU A 271 12.37 -3.83 15.95
N PHE A 272 11.07 -4.11 16.06
CA PHE A 272 10.32 -3.85 17.30
C PHE A 272 10.52 -4.92 18.36
N TYR A 273 10.95 -6.11 17.98
CA TYR A 273 11.16 -7.20 18.92
C TYR A 273 12.62 -7.63 19.08
N GLU A 274 13.36 -7.77 17.96
CA GLU A 274 14.77 -8.22 18.00
C GLU A 274 15.74 -7.03 18.09
N TRP A 275 15.27 -5.81 17.84
CA TRP A 275 16.05 -4.57 17.78
C TRP A 275 17.16 -4.60 16.71
N ASP A 276 16.96 -5.40 15.67
CA ASP A 276 17.86 -5.47 14.52
C ASP A 276 17.58 -4.34 13.51
N TRP A 277 18.19 -3.18 13.79
CA TRP A 277 18.08 -1.98 12.98
C TRP A 277 18.68 -2.15 11.59
N SER A 278 19.70 -3.02 11.44
CA SER A 278 20.41 -3.24 10.16
C SER A 278 19.50 -3.97 9.20
N SER A 279 18.98 -5.12 9.62
CA SER A 279 18.07 -5.95 8.83
C SER A 279 16.76 -5.19 8.54
N ALA A 280 16.22 -4.48 9.53
CA ALA A 280 15.01 -3.66 9.33
C ALA A 280 15.20 -2.60 8.24
N ARG A 281 16.33 -1.87 8.25
CA ARG A 281 16.63 -0.85 7.25
C ARG A 281 16.78 -1.45 5.85
N GLU A 282 17.47 -2.59 5.71
CA GLU A 282 17.64 -3.28 4.44
C GLU A 282 16.29 -3.66 3.84
N HIS A 283 15.46 -4.36 4.63
CA HIS A 283 14.15 -4.81 4.19
C HIS A 283 13.18 -3.65 3.88
N LEU A 284 13.17 -2.58 4.70
CA LEU A 284 12.39 -1.38 4.38
C LEU A 284 12.85 -0.74 3.07
N SER A 285 14.16 -0.64 2.85
CA SER A 285 14.70 -0.07 1.60
C SER A 285 14.29 -0.93 0.40
N ARG A 286 14.31 -2.25 0.53
CA ARG A 286 13.81 -3.17 -0.51
C ARG A 286 12.32 -2.99 -0.77
N ALA A 287 11.51 -2.88 0.30
CA ALA A 287 10.07 -2.62 0.19
C ALA A 287 9.77 -1.32 -0.57
N ALA A 288 10.51 -0.24 -0.29
CA ALA A 288 10.36 1.03 -0.99
C ALA A 288 10.71 0.92 -2.48
N ALA A 289 11.79 0.21 -2.82
CA ALA A 289 12.21 -0.01 -4.21
C ALA A 289 11.20 -0.84 -5.00
N LEU A 290 10.42 -1.70 -4.36
CA LEU A 290 9.36 -2.51 -4.96
C LEU A 290 8.03 -1.76 -5.17
N GLY A 291 7.97 -0.47 -4.86
CA GLY A 291 6.85 0.39 -5.25
C GLY A 291 6.04 1.00 -4.09
N GLY A 292 6.42 0.74 -2.85
CA GLY A 292 5.88 1.40 -1.65
C GLY A 292 4.35 1.41 -1.54
N THR A 293 3.79 0.57 -0.70
CA THR A 293 2.37 0.58 -0.35
C THR A 293 2.11 1.53 0.84
N PRO A 294 0.85 1.87 1.19
CA PRO A 294 0.54 2.57 2.44
C PRO A 294 1.16 1.88 3.66
N ARG A 295 1.18 0.55 3.66
CA ARG A 295 1.77 -0.28 4.71
C ARG A 295 3.29 -0.09 4.82
N VAL A 296 3.98 -0.09 3.70
CA VAL A 296 5.43 0.18 3.64
C VAL A 296 5.74 1.55 4.24
N HIS A 297 5.01 2.58 3.83
CA HIS A 297 5.19 3.94 4.36
C HIS A 297 4.86 4.04 5.84
N HIS A 298 3.85 3.32 6.33
CA HIS A 298 3.53 3.21 7.74
C HIS A 298 4.72 2.67 8.56
N TRP A 299 5.31 1.54 8.17
CA TRP A 299 6.41 0.95 8.90
C TRP A 299 7.69 1.79 8.81
N PHE A 300 7.94 2.44 7.67
CA PHE A 300 9.01 3.43 7.56
C PHE A 300 8.83 4.59 8.56
N ALA A 301 7.64 5.17 8.61
CA ALA A 301 7.35 6.27 9.53
C ALA A 301 7.61 5.88 10.98
N ARG A 302 7.17 4.70 11.39
CA ARG A 302 7.41 4.18 12.75
C ARG A 302 8.89 3.95 13.04
N ALA A 303 9.62 3.32 12.15
CA ALA A 303 11.06 3.08 12.29
C ALA A 303 11.85 4.40 12.36
N LEU A 304 11.54 5.36 11.50
CA LEU A 304 12.17 6.68 11.48
C LEU A 304 11.81 7.51 12.73
N THR A 305 10.59 7.39 13.24
CA THR A 305 10.18 8.00 14.50
C THR A 305 11.03 7.47 15.67
N ALA A 306 11.16 6.15 15.78
CA ALA A 306 11.98 5.52 16.81
C ALA A 306 13.47 5.90 16.69
N ALA A 307 13.98 6.09 15.48
CA ALA A 307 15.34 6.57 15.21
C ALA A 307 15.53 8.09 15.43
N GLY A 308 14.49 8.84 15.80
CA GLY A 308 14.54 10.31 15.99
C GLY A 308 14.59 11.11 14.67
N ARG A 309 14.40 10.48 13.53
CA ARG A 309 14.38 11.12 12.20
C ARG A 309 13.01 11.70 11.88
N HIS A 310 12.58 12.65 12.69
CA HIS A 310 11.19 13.14 12.69
C HIS A 310 10.73 13.72 11.35
N ARG A 311 11.59 14.47 10.64
CA ARG A 311 11.26 15.03 9.31
C ARG A 311 10.92 13.94 8.30
N ASP A 312 11.75 12.91 8.24
CA ASP A 312 11.56 11.81 7.30
C ASP A 312 10.35 10.94 7.72
N ALA A 313 10.16 10.75 9.03
CA ALA A 313 9.00 10.05 9.58
C ALA A 313 7.69 10.73 9.17
N LEU A 314 7.60 12.06 9.29
CA LEU A 314 6.42 12.83 8.87
C LEU A 314 6.17 12.71 7.36
N MET A 315 7.22 12.77 6.54
CA MET A 315 7.09 12.61 5.09
C MET A 315 6.50 11.24 4.72
N HIS A 316 6.98 10.17 5.33
CA HIS A 316 6.45 8.83 5.08
C HIS A 316 5.02 8.66 5.63
N ALA A 317 4.74 9.19 6.82
CA ALA A 317 3.40 9.14 7.40
C ALA A 317 2.37 9.90 6.54
N GLU A 318 2.73 11.08 6.05
CA GLU A 318 1.90 11.85 5.12
C GLU A 318 1.68 11.10 3.80
N LYS A 319 2.71 10.43 3.28
CA LYS A 319 2.60 9.61 2.06
C LYS A 319 1.62 8.45 2.24
N ALA A 320 1.62 7.78 3.40
CA ALA A 320 0.64 6.74 3.73
C ALA A 320 -0.79 7.29 3.69
N VAL A 321 -1.04 8.47 4.29
CA VAL A 321 -2.36 9.13 4.26
C VAL A 321 -2.75 9.57 2.84
N GLN A 322 -1.81 10.07 2.03
CA GLN A 322 -2.10 10.42 0.63
C GLN A 322 -2.52 9.22 -0.21
N MET A 323 -1.96 8.04 0.06
CA MET A 323 -2.29 6.79 -0.65
C MET A 323 -3.60 6.17 -0.16
N ASP A 324 -3.92 6.33 1.13
CA ASP A 324 -5.19 5.88 1.72
C ASP A 324 -5.74 6.93 2.70
N PRO A 325 -6.42 7.98 2.18
CA PRO A 325 -6.94 9.06 2.99
C PRO A 325 -8.16 8.68 3.85
N THR A 326 -8.69 7.49 3.64
CA THR A 326 -9.85 6.96 4.36
C THR A 326 -9.49 5.97 5.46
N SER A 327 -8.21 5.71 5.69
CA SER A 327 -7.75 4.82 6.76
C SER A 327 -7.58 5.56 8.10
N PRO A 328 -8.37 5.24 9.13
CA PRO A 328 -8.15 5.71 10.50
C PRO A 328 -6.75 5.37 11.01
N SER A 329 -6.23 4.20 10.65
CA SER A 329 -4.88 3.76 10.97
C SER A 329 -3.82 4.70 10.39
N ALA A 330 -3.89 5.05 9.09
CA ALA A 330 -2.93 5.96 8.46
C ALA A 330 -2.93 7.35 9.12
N LEU A 331 -4.12 7.89 9.41
CA LEU A 331 -4.27 9.17 10.13
C LEU A 331 -3.65 9.10 11.54
N THR A 332 -3.96 8.04 12.28
CA THR A 332 -3.45 7.84 13.65
C THR A 332 -1.93 7.79 13.68
N TYR A 333 -1.30 7.01 12.81
CA TYR A 333 0.15 6.90 12.81
C TYR A 333 0.86 8.14 12.26
N HIS A 334 0.20 8.94 11.42
CA HIS A 334 0.68 10.29 11.12
C HIS A 334 0.61 11.19 12.37
N GLY A 335 -0.46 11.09 13.18
CA GLY A 335 -0.57 11.75 14.48
C GLY A 335 0.53 11.32 15.45
N VAL A 336 0.84 10.02 15.52
CA VAL A 336 1.95 9.47 16.32
C VAL A 336 3.30 10.07 15.90
N ALA A 337 3.57 10.13 14.60
CA ALA A 337 4.80 10.74 14.09
C ALA A 337 4.86 12.25 14.43
N ALA A 338 3.73 12.95 14.32
CA ALA A 338 3.60 14.37 14.68
C ALA A 338 3.83 14.60 16.18
N PHE A 339 3.29 13.74 17.05
CA PHE A 339 3.53 13.79 18.49
C PHE A 339 5.03 13.73 18.82
N TYR A 340 5.72 12.71 18.33
CA TYR A 340 7.15 12.56 18.58
C TYR A 340 8.00 13.66 17.93
N ALA A 341 7.51 14.28 16.85
CA ALA A 341 8.13 15.46 16.23
C ALA A 341 7.89 16.76 17.02
N GLY A 342 7.03 16.75 18.05
CA GLY A 342 6.69 17.92 18.87
C GLY A 342 5.56 18.78 18.28
N HIS A 343 4.80 18.27 17.31
CA HIS A 343 3.67 18.94 16.69
C HIS A 343 2.35 18.49 17.32
N ALA A 344 2.12 18.87 18.58
CA ALA A 344 0.98 18.40 19.39
C ALA A 344 -0.39 18.72 18.73
N ASP A 345 -0.59 19.96 18.25
CA ASP A 345 -1.85 20.37 17.62
C ASP A 345 -2.18 19.52 16.37
N LYS A 346 -1.16 19.23 15.56
CA LYS A 346 -1.32 18.36 14.37
C LYS A 346 -1.63 16.92 14.78
N ALA A 347 -0.97 16.41 15.82
CA ALA A 347 -1.22 15.08 16.35
C ALA A 347 -2.66 14.95 16.85
N GLU A 348 -3.14 15.93 17.62
CA GLU A 348 -4.51 15.98 18.11
C GLU A 348 -5.53 15.99 16.96
N GLN A 349 -5.34 16.88 15.99
CA GLN A 349 -6.23 16.99 14.82
C GLN A 349 -6.34 15.67 14.04
N LEU A 350 -5.20 15.02 13.78
CA LEU A 350 -5.17 13.77 13.02
C LEU A 350 -5.83 12.62 13.78
N CYS A 351 -5.56 12.49 15.10
CA CYS A 351 -6.13 11.42 15.91
C CYS A 351 -7.63 11.65 16.16
N ARG A 352 -8.10 12.91 16.31
CA ARG A 352 -9.55 13.23 16.35
C ARG A 352 -10.23 12.85 15.05
N ARG A 353 -9.64 13.21 13.91
CA ARG A 353 -10.21 12.85 12.61
C ARG A 353 -10.31 11.34 12.41
N ALA A 354 -9.33 10.56 12.91
CA ALA A 354 -9.41 9.11 12.88
C ALA A 354 -10.61 8.58 13.71
N LEU A 355 -10.88 9.17 14.90
CA LEU A 355 -12.04 8.81 15.73
C LEU A 355 -13.39 9.29 15.17
N GLU A 356 -13.41 10.39 14.41
CA GLU A 356 -14.61 10.81 13.66
C GLU A 356 -15.00 9.77 12.60
N MET A 357 -14.00 9.12 11.99
CA MET A 357 -14.23 8.06 11.01
C MET A 357 -14.55 6.72 11.67
N MET A 358 -13.89 6.41 12.78
CA MET A 358 -14.06 5.15 13.54
C MET A 358 -14.00 5.45 15.05
N PRO A 359 -15.13 5.69 15.71
CA PRO A 359 -15.20 6.09 17.12
C PRO A 359 -14.56 5.09 18.10
N GLU A 360 -14.58 3.78 17.75
CA GLU A 360 -14.03 2.70 18.57
C GLU A 360 -12.55 2.39 18.27
N PHE A 361 -11.86 3.19 17.44
CA PHE A 361 -10.48 2.93 17.06
C PHE A 361 -9.51 3.22 18.20
N THR A 362 -9.24 2.21 19.00
CA THR A 362 -8.38 2.27 20.20
C THR A 362 -7.02 2.94 19.95
N PRO A 363 -6.27 2.70 18.85
CA PRO A 363 -5.00 3.37 18.62
C PRO A 363 -5.11 4.90 18.55
N ALA A 364 -6.18 5.44 17.97
CA ALA A 364 -6.39 6.89 17.88
C ALA A 364 -6.74 7.48 19.25
N ARG A 365 -7.46 6.75 20.10
CA ARG A 365 -7.75 7.17 21.48
C ARG A 365 -6.47 7.25 22.30
N ILE A 366 -5.62 6.21 22.23
CA ILE A 366 -4.30 6.21 22.88
C ILE A 366 -3.44 7.39 22.40
N CYS A 367 -3.51 7.74 21.11
CA CYS A 367 -2.81 8.90 20.57
C CYS A 367 -3.30 10.20 21.21
N LEU A 368 -4.61 10.41 21.34
CA LEU A 368 -5.18 11.60 21.99
C LEU A 368 -4.81 11.69 23.48
N ASP A 369 -4.88 10.57 24.20
CA ASP A 369 -4.48 10.52 25.60
C ASP A 369 -3.02 10.92 25.78
N ALA A 370 -2.15 10.48 24.87
CA ALA A 370 -0.74 10.85 24.87
C ALA A 370 -0.50 12.34 24.56
N VAL A 371 -1.31 12.93 23.67
CA VAL A 371 -1.24 14.35 23.36
C VAL A 371 -1.71 15.19 24.53
N ALA A 372 -2.77 14.74 25.23
CA ALA A 372 -3.31 15.44 26.41
C ALA A 372 -2.33 15.46 27.59
N ASP A 373 -1.55 14.39 27.79
CA ASP A 373 -0.50 14.33 28.81
C ASP A 373 0.80 13.71 28.27
N PRO A 374 1.58 14.46 27.48
CA PRO A 374 2.78 13.96 26.81
C PRO A 374 3.91 13.59 27.78
N ILE A 375 3.84 14.06 29.02
CA ILE A 375 4.88 13.82 30.04
C ILE A 375 4.60 12.55 30.83
N ARG A 376 3.32 12.19 31.03
CA ARG A 376 2.92 11.06 31.86
C ARG A 376 2.40 9.85 31.08
N SER A 377 2.01 10.06 29.82
CA SER A 377 1.53 8.96 29.00
C SER A 377 2.67 8.00 28.61
N ALA A 378 2.32 6.73 28.37
CA ALA A 378 3.26 5.75 27.81
C ALA A 378 3.67 6.03 26.37
N GLY A 379 3.16 7.12 25.79
CA GLY A 379 3.30 7.46 24.38
C GLY A 379 2.23 6.83 23.48
N PRO A 380 2.04 7.43 22.29
CA PRO A 380 0.93 7.05 21.41
C PRO A 380 1.20 5.78 20.58
N ALA A 381 2.42 5.24 20.65
CA ALA A 381 2.83 4.17 19.75
C ALA A 381 2.32 2.79 20.18
N THR A 382 2.37 2.50 21.49
CA THR A 382 1.93 1.20 22.03
C THR A 382 1.61 1.34 23.53
N PRO A 383 0.55 0.71 24.03
CA PRO A 383 0.30 0.63 25.47
C PRO A 383 1.32 -0.34 26.10
N ASP A 384 2.31 0.18 26.80
CA ASP A 384 3.35 -0.60 27.45
C ASP A 384 3.46 -0.24 28.94
N VAL A 385 3.24 -1.22 29.79
CA VAL A 385 3.23 -1.01 31.25
C VAL A 385 4.60 -0.57 31.78
N TYR A 386 5.69 -1.12 31.22
CA TYR A 386 7.04 -0.79 31.65
C TYR A 386 7.40 0.65 31.30
N LEU A 387 7.14 1.03 30.04
CA LEU A 387 7.41 2.39 29.57
C LEU A 387 6.52 3.41 30.28
N ALA A 388 5.22 3.12 30.45
CA ALA A 388 4.28 3.95 31.20
C ALA A 388 4.77 4.20 32.63
N ARG A 389 5.22 3.14 33.30
CA ARG A 389 5.69 3.26 34.69
C ARG A 389 6.99 4.05 34.78
N ALA A 390 7.92 3.82 33.84
CA ALA A 390 9.17 4.59 33.80
C ALA A 390 8.90 6.08 33.55
N VAL A 391 7.99 6.43 32.65
CA VAL A 391 7.58 7.81 32.35
C VAL A 391 6.93 8.45 33.57
N SER A 392 5.98 7.76 34.24
CA SER A 392 5.32 8.22 35.44
C SER A 392 6.33 8.51 36.59
N LEU A 393 7.26 7.59 36.83
CA LEU A 393 8.29 7.76 37.86
C LEU A 393 9.27 8.90 37.52
N THR A 394 9.60 9.08 36.24
CA THR A 394 10.42 10.21 35.81
C THR A 394 9.72 11.54 36.13
N SER A 395 8.42 11.64 35.86
CA SER A 395 7.63 12.86 36.16
C SER A 395 7.48 13.13 37.68
N GLN A 396 7.63 12.09 38.52
CA GLN A 396 7.62 12.19 39.99
C GLN A 396 8.99 12.51 40.59
N GLY A 397 10.04 12.65 39.75
CA GLY A 397 11.39 12.90 40.23
C GLY A 397 12.08 11.66 40.82
N GLU A 398 11.68 10.46 40.40
CA GLU A 398 12.21 9.16 40.84
C GLU A 398 13.06 8.48 39.74
N PRO A 399 14.18 9.10 39.29
CA PRO A 399 14.94 8.62 38.12
C PRO A 399 15.51 7.22 38.31
N VAL A 400 15.94 6.87 39.49
CA VAL A 400 16.51 5.53 39.81
C VAL A 400 15.47 4.45 39.55
N LYS A 401 14.27 4.61 40.11
CA LYS A 401 13.17 3.66 39.92
C LYS A 401 12.69 3.62 38.43
N ALA A 402 12.68 4.77 37.77
CA ALA A 402 12.36 4.82 36.33
C ALA A 402 13.35 4.00 35.50
N LEU A 403 14.65 4.12 35.80
CA LEU A 403 15.70 3.33 35.12
C LEU A 403 15.59 1.84 35.41
N ASP A 404 15.17 1.43 36.64
CA ASP A 404 14.90 0.02 36.96
C ASP A 404 13.76 -0.55 36.09
N TRP A 405 12.71 0.23 35.83
CA TRP A 405 11.61 -0.15 34.95
C TRP A 405 12.04 -0.21 33.50
N LEU A 406 12.88 0.71 33.03
CA LEU A 406 13.44 0.64 31.66
C LEU A 406 14.35 -0.57 31.48
N GLN A 407 15.13 -0.94 32.52
CA GLN A 407 15.94 -2.16 32.47
C GLN A 407 15.05 -3.41 32.43
N SER A 408 13.95 -3.40 33.18
CA SER A 408 12.95 -4.48 33.15
C SER A 408 12.27 -4.58 31.79
N ALA A 409 11.94 -3.45 31.15
CA ALA A 409 11.45 -3.39 29.78
C ALA A 409 12.43 -4.03 28.79
N ALA A 410 13.74 -3.73 28.95
CA ALA A 410 14.78 -4.31 28.13
C ALA A 410 14.94 -5.84 28.33
N ASN A 411 14.74 -6.31 29.56
CA ASN A 411 14.75 -7.75 29.87
C ASN A 411 13.52 -8.47 29.31
N ALA A 412 12.36 -7.81 29.28
CA ALA A 412 11.11 -8.31 28.74
C ALA A 412 10.99 -8.16 27.23
N HIS A 413 11.99 -7.59 26.54
CA HIS A 413 11.98 -7.32 25.11
C HIS A 413 10.72 -6.59 24.64
N THR A 414 10.35 -5.47 25.34
CA THR A 414 9.14 -4.75 24.95
C THR A 414 9.37 -3.92 23.69
N ASP A 415 8.41 -3.95 22.79
CA ASP A 415 8.44 -3.24 21.50
C ASP A 415 8.38 -1.71 21.64
N ALA A 416 7.81 -1.21 22.75
CA ALA A 416 7.74 0.23 23.03
C ALA A 416 9.11 0.83 23.34
N LEU A 417 10.08 0.03 23.79
CA LEU A 417 11.38 0.52 24.24
C LEU A 417 12.20 1.18 23.12
N VAL A 418 11.94 0.85 21.84
CA VAL A 418 12.57 1.54 20.70
C VAL A 418 12.24 3.04 20.63
N PHE A 419 11.17 3.49 21.30
CA PHE A 419 10.80 4.89 21.38
C PHE A 419 11.37 5.61 22.60
N ALA A 420 12.07 4.92 23.50
CA ALA A 420 12.55 5.51 24.76
C ALA A 420 13.45 6.75 24.53
N ALA A 421 14.31 6.72 23.51
CA ALA A 421 15.21 7.84 23.18
C ALA A 421 14.46 9.13 22.81
N VAL A 422 13.32 8.99 22.13
CA VAL A 422 12.54 10.13 21.60
C VAL A 422 11.36 10.52 22.47
N HIS A 423 11.04 9.71 23.51
CA HIS A 423 9.89 9.97 24.36
C HIS A 423 10.07 11.25 25.20
N PRO A 424 9.14 12.22 25.14
CA PRO A 424 9.28 13.49 25.84
C PRO A 424 9.35 13.32 27.36
N GLY A 425 8.55 12.41 27.95
CA GLY A 425 8.52 12.13 29.38
C GLY A 425 9.80 11.48 29.95
N LEU A 426 10.69 10.95 29.09
CA LEU A 426 11.99 10.40 29.48
C LEU A 426 13.16 11.38 29.23
N ALA A 427 12.87 12.61 28.79
CA ALA A 427 13.90 13.61 28.53
C ALA A 427 14.84 13.88 29.73
N PRO A 428 14.35 13.90 31.01
CA PRO A 428 15.22 14.08 32.17
C PRO A 428 16.27 12.98 32.36
N LEU A 429 16.01 11.76 31.84
CA LEU A 429 16.93 10.64 32.01
C LEU A 429 18.06 10.59 30.96
N ARG A 430 18.04 11.46 29.93
CA ARG A 430 18.98 11.39 28.78
C ARG A 430 20.44 11.55 29.15
N GLN A 431 20.76 12.18 30.29
CA GLN A 431 22.11 12.35 30.79
C GLN A 431 22.57 11.19 31.69
N GLU A 432 21.66 10.27 32.01
CA GLU A 432 21.97 9.15 32.91
C GLU A 432 22.70 8.04 32.14
N VAL A 433 23.83 7.59 32.68
CA VAL A 433 24.64 6.51 32.09
C VAL A 433 23.85 5.21 31.90
N ARG A 434 22.98 4.90 32.89
CA ARG A 434 22.11 3.73 32.85
C ARG A 434 21.09 3.82 31.71
N PHE A 435 20.58 5.02 31.42
CA PHE A 435 19.67 5.25 30.30
C PHE A 435 20.38 4.99 28.97
N THR A 436 21.58 5.53 28.81
CA THR A 436 22.44 5.28 27.64
C THR A 436 22.73 3.79 27.45
N SER A 437 22.98 3.05 28.54
CA SER A 437 23.16 1.59 28.51
C SER A 437 21.90 0.86 27.99
N VAL A 438 20.72 1.26 28.44
CA VAL A 438 19.45 0.71 27.90
C VAL A 438 19.30 1.01 26.41
N LEU A 439 19.56 2.26 25.98
CA LEU A 439 19.49 2.63 24.56
C LEU A 439 20.48 1.81 23.69
N THR A 440 21.69 1.62 24.17
CA THR A 440 22.71 0.80 23.47
C THR A 440 22.25 -0.64 23.31
N ARG A 441 21.61 -1.22 24.32
CA ARG A 441 21.04 -2.57 24.25
C ARG A 441 19.93 -2.70 23.21
N VAL A 442 19.15 -1.64 23.00
CA VAL A 442 18.10 -1.56 21.98
C VAL A 442 18.67 -1.21 20.58
N GLY A 443 19.99 -1.03 20.48
CA GLY A 443 20.65 -0.65 19.22
C GLY A 443 20.43 0.81 18.83
N LEU A 444 19.96 1.67 19.73
CA LEU A 444 19.80 3.10 19.51
C LEU A 444 21.11 3.83 19.82
N PRO A 445 21.58 4.75 18.95
CA PRO A 445 22.77 5.54 19.25
C PRO A 445 22.50 6.51 20.41
N ALA A 446 23.50 6.69 21.28
CA ALA A 446 23.41 7.68 22.36
C ALA A 446 23.09 9.10 21.84
N SER A 447 23.51 9.42 20.61
CA SER A 447 23.16 10.67 19.92
C SER A 447 21.67 10.82 19.61
N ALA A 448 20.90 9.72 19.51
CA ALA A 448 19.46 9.80 19.31
C ALA A 448 18.73 10.48 20.47
N ALA A 449 19.29 10.42 21.69
CA ALA A 449 18.81 11.13 22.85
C ALA A 449 19.00 12.68 22.76
N HIS A 450 19.89 13.15 21.89
CA HIS A 450 20.26 14.56 21.74
C HIS A 450 19.69 15.22 20.47
N ALA A 451 18.93 14.52 19.65
CA ALA A 451 18.47 14.96 18.34
C ALA A 451 17.34 16.04 18.35
N ARG A 452 17.16 16.75 19.49
CA ARG A 452 16.34 17.97 19.55
C ARG A 452 17.23 19.19 19.78
N ARG A 453 17.74 19.75 18.71
CA ARG A 453 18.07 21.18 18.59
C ARG A 453 17.59 21.69 17.25
#